data_2acb340eadb09d8e78a24baa5640694a
#
_entry.id   2acb340eadb09d8e78a24baa5640694a
#
_cell.length_a   1.000
_cell.length_b   1.000
_cell.length_c   1.000
_cell.angle_alpha   90.00
_cell.angle_beta   90.00
_cell.angle_gamma   90.00
#
_symmetry.space_group_name_H-M   'P 1'
#
loop_
_entity.id
_entity.type
_entity.pdbx_description
1 polymer ?
#
loop_
_entity_poly.entity_id
_entity_poly.type
_entity_poly.pdbx_seq_one_letter_code
_entity_poly.pdbx_strand_id
1 'polypeptide(L)' 'MKGLKIIRKERNLNQLKVAMDLNISREALSHYENGKRDPGIDMLCKLSEYFNVSIDYLIRGKEFEKRGM' A
#
# COMPACT_ATOMS: atom_id res chain seq x y z
N MET A 1 -4.68 0.79 5.33
CA MET A 1 -3.20 0.83 5.22
C MET A 1 -2.77 2.26 4.93
N LYS A 2 -2.36 2.92 5.96
CA LYS A 2 -2.00 4.33 5.91
C LYS A 2 -0.86 4.63 4.92
N GLY A 3 0.16 3.81 4.93
CA GLY A 3 1.31 4.00 4.06
C GLY A 3 1.00 3.81 2.60
N LEU A 4 0.05 2.96 2.29
CA LEU A 4 -0.35 2.72 0.91
C LEU A 4 -0.87 4.01 0.26
N LYS A 5 -1.73 4.72 0.95
CA LYS A 5 -2.26 5.98 0.45
C LYS A 5 -1.17 7.05 0.35
N ILE A 6 -0.30 7.12 1.35
CA ILE A 6 0.79 8.08 1.38
C ILE A 6 1.73 7.88 0.19
N ILE A 7 2.22 6.66 -0.02
CA ILE A 7 3.19 6.42 -1.10
C ILE A 7 2.56 6.62 -2.47
N ARG A 8 1.29 6.24 -2.63
CA ARG A 8 0.60 6.45 -3.91
C ARG A 8 0.55 7.94 -4.25
N LYS A 9 0.16 8.76 -3.27
CA LYS A 9 0.05 10.21 -3.48
C LYS A 9 1.41 10.87 -3.69
N GLU A 10 2.42 10.43 -2.97
CA GLU A 10 3.79 10.94 -3.16
C GLU A 10 4.29 10.69 -4.58
N ARG A 11 3.88 9.58 -5.19
CA ARG A 11 4.24 9.23 -6.55
C ARG A 11 3.32 9.84 -7.60
N ASN A 12 2.36 10.67 -7.19
CA ASN A 12 1.40 11.33 -8.08
C ASN A 12 0.60 10.34 -8.92
N LEU A 13 0.26 9.19 -8.32
CA LEU A 13 -0.53 8.17 -8.98
C LEU A 13 -1.96 8.22 -8.46
N ASN A 14 -2.93 8.14 -9.36
CA ASN A 14 -4.32 8.05 -8.93
C ASN A 14 -4.69 6.59 -8.66
N GLN A 15 -5.81 6.40 -7.96
CA GLN A 15 -6.25 5.05 -7.60
C GLN A 15 -6.50 4.16 -8.81
N LEU A 16 -7.09 4.71 -9.86
CA LEU A 16 -7.40 3.92 -11.04
C LEU A 16 -6.15 3.35 -11.69
N LYS A 17 -5.12 4.16 -11.83
CA LYS A 17 -3.84 3.73 -12.43
C LYS A 17 -3.23 2.57 -11.64
N VAL A 18 -3.13 2.72 -10.33
CA VAL A 18 -2.54 1.69 -9.47
C VAL A 18 -3.39 0.41 -9.50
N ALA A 19 -4.70 0.57 -9.41
CA ALA A 19 -5.61 -0.57 -9.44
C ALA A 19 -5.48 -1.35 -10.76
N MET A 20 -5.40 -0.65 -11.88
CA MET A 20 -5.21 -1.28 -13.18
C MET A 20 -3.89 -2.03 -13.25
N ASP A 21 -2.81 -1.42 -12.77
CA ASP A 21 -1.50 -2.05 -12.79
C ASP A 21 -1.46 -3.31 -11.93
N LEU A 22 -2.21 -3.33 -10.84
CA LEU A 22 -2.26 -4.46 -9.93
C LEU A 22 -3.38 -5.46 -10.26
N ASN A 23 -4.14 -5.16 -11.30
CA ASN A 23 -5.25 -6.00 -11.75
C ASN A 23 -6.30 -6.22 -10.66
N ILE A 24 -6.64 -5.15 -9.96
CA ILE A 24 -7.71 -5.13 -8.97
C ILE A 24 -8.67 -4.00 -9.29
N SER A 25 -9.83 -3.99 -8.63
CA SER A 25 -10.77 -2.90 -8.81
C SER A 25 -10.30 -1.66 -8.04
N ARG A 26 -10.71 -0.48 -8.51
CA ARG A 26 -10.44 0.77 -7.80
C ARG A 26 -11.05 0.74 -6.39
N GLU A 27 -12.24 0.12 -6.27
CA GLU A 27 -12.90 -0.03 -4.98
C GLU A 27 -12.07 -0.86 -4.00
N ALA A 28 -11.48 -1.96 -4.49
CA ALA A 28 -10.63 -2.80 -3.65
C ALA A 28 -9.44 -1.99 -3.12
N LEU A 29 -8.79 -1.25 -4.01
CA LEU A 29 -7.66 -0.41 -3.59
C LEU A 29 -8.09 0.64 -2.56
N SER A 30 -9.22 1.29 -2.80
CA SER A 30 -9.77 2.28 -1.88
C SER A 30 -10.04 1.67 -0.51
N HIS A 31 -10.61 0.47 -0.47
CA HIS A 31 -10.86 -0.23 0.79
C HIS A 31 -9.56 -0.55 1.54
N TYR A 32 -8.51 -0.94 0.82
CA TYR A 32 -7.21 -1.18 1.44
C TYR A 32 -6.65 0.11 2.03
N GLU A 33 -6.73 1.21 1.28
CA GLU A 33 -6.22 2.50 1.75
C GLU A 33 -6.95 3.01 2.99
N ASN A 34 -8.25 2.78 3.05
CA ASN A 34 -9.10 3.30 4.12
C ASN A 34 -9.31 2.34 5.28
N GLY A 35 -8.67 1.19 5.24
CA GLY A 35 -8.75 0.22 6.33
C GLY A 35 -10.08 -0.53 6.42
N LYS A 36 -10.92 -0.46 5.40
CA LYS A 36 -12.18 -1.21 5.36
C LYS A 36 -11.97 -2.67 5.04
N ARG A 37 -10.82 -3.00 4.48
CA ARG A 37 -10.49 -4.34 4.08
C ARG A 37 -8.98 -4.49 4.06
N ASP A 38 -8.50 -5.62 4.53
CA ASP A 38 -7.07 -5.91 4.52
C ASP A 38 -6.72 -6.80 3.33
N PRO A 39 -5.66 -6.47 2.59
CA PRO A 39 -5.22 -7.35 1.51
C PRO A 39 -4.61 -8.61 2.10
N GLY A 40 -4.71 -9.71 1.36
CA GLY A 40 -4.02 -10.94 1.72
C GLY A 40 -2.52 -10.81 1.52
N ILE A 41 -1.80 -11.83 1.97
CA ILE A 41 -0.33 -11.83 1.91
C ILE A 41 0.19 -11.62 0.49
N ASP A 42 -0.40 -12.30 -0.49
CA ASP A 42 0.04 -12.15 -1.88
C ASP A 42 -0.09 -10.71 -2.36
N MET A 43 -1.19 -10.07 -2.04
CA MET A 43 -1.41 -8.69 -2.45
C MET A 43 -0.48 -7.73 -1.70
N LEU A 44 -0.19 -8.01 -0.43
CA LEU A 44 0.78 -7.22 0.33
C LEU A 44 2.15 -7.25 -0.35
N CYS A 45 2.57 -8.43 -0.79
CA CYS A 45 3.84 -8.56 -1.50
C CYS A 45 3.82 -7.80 -2.82
N LYS A 46 2.73 -7.88 -3.56
CA LYS A 46 2.59 -7.16 -4.83
C LYS A 46 2.63 -5.65 -4.63
N LEU A 47 1.97 -5.15 -3.59
CA LEU A 47 1.98 -3.72 -3.27
C LEU A 47 3.39 -3.25 -2.87
N SER A 48 4.07 -4.04 -2.06
CA SER A 48 5.43 -3.77 -1.64
C SER A 48 6.37 -3.67 -2.85
N GLU A 49 6.25 -4.63 -3.76
CA GLU A 49 7.07 -4.66 -4.97
C GLU A 49 6.73 -3.50 -5.91
N TYR A 50 5.44 -3.24 -6.08
CA TYR A 50 4.97 -2.19 -6.98
C TYR A 50 5.54 -0.83 -6.57
N PHE A 51 5.48 -0.51 -5.30
CA PHE A 51 5.95 0.77 -4.78
C PHE A 51 7.40 0.75 -4.32
N ASN A 52 8.02 -0.42 -4.28
CA ASN A 52 9.38 -0.60 -3.77
C ASN A 52 9.55 -0.05 -2.36
N VAL A 53 8.62 -0.43 -1.49
CA VAL A 53 8.64 -0.08 -0.06
C VAL A 53 8.38 -1.35 0.74
N SER A 54 8.74 -1.33 2.01
CA SER A 54 8.48 -2.48 2.89
C SER A 54 6.99 -2.63 3.17
N ILE A 55 6.58 -3.85 3.52
CA ILE A 55 5.21 -4.10 3.96
C ILE A 55 4.92 -3.29 5.22
N ASP A 56 5.91 -3.17 6.11
CA ASP A 56 5.78 -2.35 7.31
C ASP A 56 5.44 -0.91 6.96
N TYR A 57 6.11 -0.34 5.96
CA TYR A 57 5.80 1.00 5.50
C TYR A 57 4.36 1.12 5.00
N LEU A 58 3.90 0.14 4.23
CA LEU A 58 2.53 0.16 3.71
C LEU A 58 1.50 0.23 4.82
N ILE A 59 1.77 -0.46 5.92
CA ILE A 59 0.84 -0.52 7.04
C ILE A 59 0.93 0.73 7.91
N ARG A 60 2.13 1.14 8.28
CA ARG A 60 2.36 2.21 9.27
C ARG A 60 2.50 3.60 8.68
N GLY A 61 2.89 3.70 7.42
CA GLY A 61 3.20 4.97 6.78
C GLY A 61 4.60 5.47 7.08
N LYS A 62 5.43 4.64 7.69
CA LYS A 62 6.82 4.93 7.98
C LYS A 62 7.56 3.62 8.22
N GLU A 63 8.87 3.64 8.05
CA GLU A 63 9.67 2.46 8.33
C GLU A 63 9.72 2.19 9.82
N PHE A 64 9.74 0.91 10.19
CA PHE A 64 9.89 0.50 11.56
C PHE A 64 11.31 0.79 12.03
N GLU A 65 11.46 1.48 13.15
CA GLU A 65 12.75 1.72 13.76
C GLU A 65 12.90 0.84 14.99
N LYS A 66 13.94 0.04 14.96
CA LYS A 66 14.26 -0.84 16.08
C LYS A 66 15.03 -0.04 17.12
N ARG A 67 14.39 0.22 18.23
CA ARG A 67 14.99 1.04 19.27
C ARG A 67 15.78 0.24 20.29
N GLY A 68 16.85 0.86 20.81
CA GLY A 68 17.54 0.37 21.99
C GLY A 68 18.20 -0.99 21.85
N MET A 69 18.55 -1.33 20.68
CA MET A 69 19.11 -2.65 20.41
C MET A 69 20.60 -2.58 20.20
#